data_e7510a693d239186e590b793e5d42742
#
_entry.id   e7510a693d239186e590b793e5d42742
#
_cell.length_a   1.000
_cell.length_b   1.000
_cell.length_c   1.000
_cell.angle_alpha   90.00
_cell.angle_beta   90.00
_cell.angle_gamma   90.00
#
_symmetry.space_group_name_H-M   'P 1'
#
loop_
_entity.id
_entity.type
_entity.pdbx_description
1 polymer ?
#
loop_
_entity_poly.entity_id
_entity_poly.type
_entity_poly.pdbx_seq_one_letter_code
_entity_poly.pdbx_strand_id
1 'polypeptide(L)'
;TRPWDAVGWTPISMYPFGIGLAFFTPLDLQFSCWFFYVARKLFQVVGAVFGWDAPTNVGFPFFPEQAAGAWTALGIVVIYGARRYFVNAWRQAWAQNPDDPEESRRFRWAFGLIAVCLLVIIVFAQQLGLSLWAGVTFFGIYFLLAITITRVRAELGTPHEIYFVNPNRMMTALFGTQNIGTRDLTLIQTLYWFNRGYRSHPMPNQLEAMKMFESYPKSLNKLIWVVVVATLFGFVATCWANLHVTYRAGADAKAVGFKDWLGWESFGWLTNWINAPVKRESTRIGYMVGGFFIVVFLRLMRNVFLWWPLHPAGYALAVSYAMDYFWFNFFIAWVIKGLLIRYGGMRAHNIAVPFFLGLILGDYTMGSLWSILGAVMDVQTYKIYI
;
A
#
# COMPACT_ATOMS: atom_id res chain seq x y z
N THR A 1 -25.41 20.09 8.57
CA THR A 1 -26.11 19.92 9.87
C THR A 1 -25.73 18.60 10.52
N ARG A 2 -25.39 18.64 11.83
CA ARG A 2 -25.15 17.39 12.57
C ARG A 2 -26.38 16.47 12.48
N PRO A 3 -26.20 15.15 12.38
CA PRO A 3 -24.92 14.42 12.43
C PRO A 3 -24.25 14.20 11.06
N TRP A 4 -24.87 14.64 9.97
CA TRP A 4 -24.42 14.34 8.61
C TRP A 4 -23.13 15.05 8.20
N ASP A 5 -22.78 16.15 8.84
CA ASP A 5 -21.51 16.85 8.65
C ASP A 5 -20.29 15.98 9.03
N ALA A 6 -20.48 14.98 9.91
CA ALA A 6 -19.46 14.03 10.29
C ALA A 6 -18.99 13.10 9.16
N VAL A 7 -19.76 12.98 8.07
CA VAL A 7 -19.33 12.24 6.85
C VAL A 7 -18.05 12.84 6.28
N GLY A 8 -17.86 14.15 6.44
CA GLY A 8 -16.71 14.87 5.92
C GLY A 8 -16.62 14.82 4.40
N TRP A 9 -15.43 15.07 3.88
CA TRP A 9 -15.17 15.06 2.46
C TRP A 9 -15.38 13.66 1.85
N THR A 10 -16.29 13.57 0.86
CA THR A 10 -16.68 12.30 0.23
C THR A 10 -16.92 12.55 -1.26
N PRO A 11 -15.87 12.54 -2.10
CA PRO A 11 -16.00 12.82 -3.52
C PRO A 11 -16.69 11.67 -4.24
N ILE A 12 -17.54 12.02 -5.21
CA ILE A 12 -18.11 11.11 -6.19
C ILE A 12 -17.32 11.29 -7.49
N SER A 13 -16.18 10.66 -7.56
CA SER A 13 -15.24 10.79 -8.67
C SER A 13 -15.45 9.71 -9.71
N MET A 14 -15.45 10.07 -10.98
CA MET A 14 -15.54 9.14 -12.10
C MET A 14 -14.24 9.22 -12.92
N TYR A 15 -13.30 8.35 -12.62
CA TYR A 15 -12.06 8.23 -13.38
C TYR A 15 -12.16 7.06 -14.36
N PRO A 16 -12.07 7.29 -15.68
CA PRO A 16 -12.17 6.21 -16.67
C PRO A 16 -11.15 5.10 -16.42
N PHE A 17 -9.88 5.45 -16.14
CA PHE A 17 -8.87 4.45 -15.80
C PHE A 17 -9.19 3.71 -14.49
N GLY A 18 -9.75 4.40 -13.51
CA GLY A 18 -10.14 3.82 -12.21
C GLY A 18 -11.26 2.80 -12.36
N ILE A 19 -12.29 3.10 -13.16
CA ILE A 19 -13.38 2.17 -13.48
C ILE A 19 -12.81 0.97 -14.26
N GLY A 20 -11.93 1.22 -15.25
CA GLY A 20 -11.28 0.19 -16.03
C GLY A 20 -10.47 -0.77 -15.16
N LEU A 21 -9.58 -0.26 -14.29
CA LEU A 21 -8.79 -1.08 -13.39
C LEU A 21 -9.67 -1.84 -12.38
N ALA A 22 -10.67 -1.18 -11.81
CA ALA A 22 -11.60 -1.83 -10.88
C ALA A 22 -12.35 -2.98 -11.54
N PHE A 23 -12.73 -2.89 -12.82
CA PHE A 23 -13.43 -3.95 -13.54
C PHE A 23 -12.63 -5.26 -13.58
N PHE A 24 -11.30 -5.21 -13.61
CA PHE A 24 -10.45 -6.40 -13.61
C PHE A 24 -10.30 -7.05 -12.24
N THR A 25 -10.64 -6.36 -11.15
CA THR A 25 -10.59 -6.96 -9.80
C THR A 25 -11.76 -7.95 -9.58
N PRO A 26 -11.62 -8.91 -8.65
CA PRO A 26 -12.71 -9.84 -8.30
C PRO A 26 -13.99 -9.11 -7.82
N LEU A 27 -15.15 -9.66 -8.15
CA LEU A 27 -16.47 -9.04 -7.86
C LEU A 27 -16.72 -8.86 -6.35
N ASP A 28 -16.31 -9.83 -5.54
CA ASP A 28 -16.41 -9.80 -4.08
C ASP A 28 -15.50 -8.73 -3.47
N LEU A 29 -14.33 -8.51 -4.06
CA LEU A 29 -13.45 -7.42 -3.66
C LEU A 29 -14.03 -6.06 -4.01
N GLN A 30 -14.56 -5.90 -5.23
CA GLN A 30 -15.22 -4.66 -5.66
C GLN A 30 -16.34 -4.28 -4.69
N PHE A 31 -17.21 -5.26 -4.39
CA PHE A 31 -18.28 -5.09 -3.41
C PHE A 31 -17.73 -4.65 -2.05
N SER A 32 -16.73 -5.35 -1.54
CA SER A 32 -16.17 -5.08 -0.22
C SER A 32 -15.53 -3.70 -0.11
N CYS A 33 -14.82 -3.23 -1.16
CA CYS A 33 -14.17 -1.94 -1.17
C CYS A 33 -15.15 -0.78 -0.98
N TRP A 34 -16.20 -0.71 -1.81
CA TRP A 34 -17.18 0.37 -1.69
C TRP A 34 -18.08 0.19 -0.46
N PHE A 35 -18.45 -1.06 -0.11
CA PHE A 35 -19.29 -1.34 1.05
C PHE A 35 -18.62 -0.89 2.36
N PHE A 36 -17.36 -1.31 2.59
CA PHE A 36 -16.65 -0.89 3.79
C PHE A 36 -16.32 0.60 3.80
N TYR A 37 -16.14 1.22 2.63
CA TYR A 37 -16.00 2.65 2.55
C TYR A 37 -17.26 3.37 3.04
N VAL A 38 -18.42 3.00 2.54
CA VAL A 38 -19.71 3.57 2.98
C VAL A 38 -19.97 3.25 4.45
N ALA A 39 -19.71 2.01 4.88
CA ALA A 39 -19.85 1.62 6.28
C ALA A 39 -18.96 2.46 7.21
N ARG A 40 -17.72 2.76 6.79
CA ARG A 40 -16.82 3.68 7.49
C ARG A 40 -17.44 5.07 7.67
N LYS A 41 -17.98 5.62 6.61
CA LYS A 41 -18.64 6.96 6.65
C LYS A 41 -19.87 6.95 7.55
N LEU A 42 -20.67 5.91 7.47
CA LEU A 42 -21.83 5.75 8.36
C LEU A 42 -21.40 5.59 9.82
N PHE A 43 -20.30 4.91 10.09
CA PHE A 43 -19.75 4.78 11.44
C PHE A 43 -19.34 6.14 12.04
N GLN A 44 -18.81 7.05 11.21
CA GLN A 44 -18.54 8.43 11.63
C GLN A 44 -19.83 9.17 12.02
N VAL A 45 -20.91 9.02 11.23
CA VAL A 45 -22.22 9.63 11.54
C VAL A 45 -22.78 9.08 12.84
N VAL A 46 -22.73 7.76 13.03
CA VAL A 46 -23.18 7.12 14.29
C VAL A 46 -22.36 7.65 15.48
N GLY A 47 -21.04 7.76 15.33
CA GLY A 47 -20.19 8.34 16.36
C GLY A 47 -20.56 9.78 16.72
N ALA A 48 -20.92 10.60 15.71
CA ALA A 48 -21.36 11.97 15.93
C ALA A 48 -22.73 12.04 16.65
N VAL A 49 -23.63 11.08 16.40
CA VAL A 49 -24.92 10.97 17.13
C VAL A 49 -24.69 10.69 18.61
N PHE A 50 -23.75 9.78 18.92
CA PHE A 50 -23.43 9.39 20.29
C PHE A 50 -22.39 10.31 20.96
N GLY A 51 -21.89 11.34 20.26
CA GLY A 51 -20.90 12.26 20.81
C GLY A 51 -19.51 11.65 20.99
N TRP A 52 -19.20 10.54 20.30
CA TRP A 52 -17.87 9.90 20.36
C TRP A 52 -16.79 10.71 19.63
N ASP A 53 -17.19 11.66 18.81
CA ASP A 53 -16.33 12.61 18.10
C ASP A 53 -16.00 13.88 18.92
N ALA A 54 -16.25 13.84 20.24
CA ALA A 54 -15.98 14.94 21.15
C ALA A 54 -14.49 15.37 21.12
N PRO A 55 -14.18 16.65 21.43
CA PRO A 55 -12.78 17.14 21.44
C PRO A 55 -11.85 16.38 22.40
N THR A 56 -12.40 15.66 23.36
CA THR A 56 -11.67 14.78 24.28
C THR A 56 -11.22 13.46 23.64
N ASN A 57 -11.81 13.08 22.51
CA ASN A 57 -11.53 11.84 21.80
C ASN A 57 -10.97 12.12 20.39
N VAL A 58 -9.92 12.93 20.33
CA VAL A 58 -9.29 13.36 19.09
C VAL A 58 -8.79 12.15 18.31
N GLY A 59 -9.32 11.99 17.10
CA GLY A 59 -8.90 10.91 16.17
C GLY A 59 -9.94 9.81 15.99
N PHE A 60 -11.07 9.84 16.73
CA PHE A 60 -12.18 8.91 16.48
C PHE A 60 -12.62 8.98 15.00
N PRO A 61 -12.84 7.85 14.34
CA PRO A 61 -12.82 6.45 14.84
C PRO A 61 -11.48 5.72 14.64
N PHE A 62 -10.35 6.42 14.64
CA PHE A 62 -8.99 5.85 14.59
C PHE A 62 -8.77 4.92 13.38
N PHE A 63 -9.21 5.33 12.21
CA PHE A 63 -9.08 4.53 10.98
C PHE A 63 -7.64 4.14 10.61
N PRO A 64 -6.63 4.99 10.79
CA PRO A 64 -5.24 4.58 10.53
C PRO A 64 -4.81 3.40 11.42
N GLU A 65 -5.24 3.38 12.67
CA GLU A 65 -4.96 2.30 13.61
C GLU A 65 -5.71 1.02 13.23
N GLN A 66 -6.99 1.13 12.87
CA GLN A 66 -7.76 0.00 12.36
C GLN A 66 -7.13 -0.58 11.08
N ALA A 67 -6.70 0.27 10.14
CA ALA A 67 -5.99 -0.15 8.95
C ALA A 67 -4.67 -0.86 9.29
N ALA A 68 -3.90 -0.32 10.23
CA ALA A 68 -2.64 -0.92 10.66
C ALA A 68 -2.86 -2.35 11.20
N GLY A 69 -3.89 -2.54 12.02
CA GLY A 69 -4.32 -3.86 12.49
C GLY A 69 -4.74 -4.78 11.34
N ALA A 70 -5.54 -4.28 10.42
CA ALA A 70 -6.03 -5.04 9.27
C ALA A 70 -4.89 -5.51 8.36
N TRP A 71 -3.96 -4.62 8.00
CA TRP A 71 -2.80 -4.97 7.17
C TRP A 71 -1.85 -5.94 7.88
N THR A 72 -1.67 -5.79 9.19
CA THR A 72 -0.89 -6.73 10.01
C THR A 72 -1.53 -8.13 10.02
N ALA A 73 -2.85 -8.22 10.17
CA ALA A 73 -3.58 -9.49 10.12
C ALA A 73 -3.43 -10.18 8.76
N LEU A 74 -3.61 -9.42 7.65
CA LEU A 74 -3.38 -9.95 6.30
C LEU A 74 -1.96 -10.47 6.14
N GLY A 75 -0.95 -9.72 6.62
CA GLY A 75 0.45 -10.12 6.55
C GLY A 75 0.73 -11.42 7.30
N ILE A 76 0.23 -11.55 8.50
CA ILE A 76 0.36 -12.78 9.29
C ILE A 76 -0.32 -13.96 8.57
N VAL A 77 -1.52 -13.76 8.02
CA VAL A 77 -2.23 -14.79 7.25
C VAL A 77 -1.44 -15.22 6.02
N VAL A 78 -0.83 -14.26 5.30
CA VAL A 78 -0.01 -14.54 4.11
C VAL A 78 1.24 -15.33 4.49
N ILE A 79 1.99 -14.89 5.50
CA ILE A 79 3.22 -15.58 5.95
C ILE A 79 2.88 -16.98 6.50
N TYR A 80 1.82 -17.08 7.30
CA TYR A 80 1.37 -18.37 7.83
C TYR A 80 0.93 -19.32 6.72
N GLY A 81 0.23 -18.82 5.70
CA GLY A 81 -0.15 -19.60 4.53
C GLY A 81 1.05 -20.12 3.74
N ALA A 82 2.10 -19.30 3.62
CA ALA A 82 3.32 -19.63 2.90
C ALA A 82 4.33 -20.50 3.72
N ARG A 83 4.06 -20.76 5.01
CA ARG A 83 5.04 -21.41 5.90
C ARG A 83 5.56 -22.75 5.39
N ARG A 84 4.68 -23.57 4.80
CA ARG A 84 5.08 -24.88 4.25
C ARG A 84 6.03 -24.72 3.07
N TYR A 85 5.78 -23.76 2.21
CA TYR A 85 6.67 -23.43 1.10
C TYR A 85 8.06 -22.99 1.60
N PHE A 86 8.12 -22.08 2.56
CA PHE A 86 9.38 -21.63 3.14
C PHE A 86 10.16 -22.75 3.82
N VAL A 87 9.49 -23.63 4.57
CA VAL A 87 10.12 -24.79 5.21
C VAL A 87 10.66 -25.75 4.15
N ASN A 88 9.91 -26.01 3.08
CA ASN A 88 10.34 -26.89 2.00
C ASN A 88 11.51 -26.28 1.22
N ALA A 89 11.43 -24.98 0.88
CA ALA A 89 12.52 -24.27 0.21
C ALA A 89 13.80 -24.26 1.06
N TRP A 90 13.66 -24.06 2.38
CA TRP A 90 14.79 -24.16 3.30
C TRP A 90 15.41 -25.57 3.32
N ARG A 91 14.59 -26.62 3.46
CA ARG A 91 15.04 -28.01 3.45
C ARG A 91 15.74 -28.35 2.13
N GLN A 92 15.17 -27.95 1.00
CA GLN A 92 15.73 -28.19 -0.32
C GLN A 92 17.04 -27.43 -0.53
N ALA A 93 17.16 -26.20 -0.01
CA ALA A 93 18.41 -25.44 -0.07
C ALA A 93 19.59 -26.17 0.57
N TRP A 94 19.36 -26.90 1.67
CA TRP A 94 20.40 -27.55 2.47
C TRP A 94 20.35 -29.08 2.39
N ALA A 95 19.62 -29.66 1.44
CA ALA A 95 19.58 -31.10 1.21
C ALA A 95 20.93 -31.58 0.70
N GLN A 96 21.37 -32.74 1.17
CA GLN A 96 22.62 -33.40 0.69
C GLN A 96 22.48 -33.90 -0.74
N ASN A 97 21.30 -34.46 -1.09
CA ASN A 97 20.92 -34.90 -2.44
C ASN A 97 19.62 -34.21 -2.84
N PRO A 98 19.68 -33.00 -3.42
CA PRO A 98 18.48 -32.29 -3.85
C PRO A 98 17.93 -32.94 -5.12
N ASP A 99 16.59 -32.99 -5.22
CA ASP A 99 15.87 -33.48 -6.42
C ASP A 99 16.24 -32.63 -7.66
N ASP A 100 16.40 -31.31 -7.47
CA ASP A 100 16.91 -30.36 -8.45
C ASP A 100 18.12 -29.57 -7.87
N PRO A 101 19.36 -29.87 -8.32
CA PRO A 101 20.54 -29.16 -7.86
C PRO A 101 20.56 -27.66 -8.24
N GLU A 102 19.96 -27.28 -9.36
CA GLU A 102 19.91 -25.87 -9.78
C GLU A 102 18.95 -25.07 -8.90
N GLU A 103 17.77 -25.61 -8.61
CA GLU A 103 16.79 -24.99 -7.74
C GLU A 103 17.31 -24.88 -6.30
N SER A 104 17.98 -25.93 -5.78
CA SER A 104 18.64 -25.91 -4.49
C SER A 104 19.71 -24.81 -4.39
N ARG A 105 20.50 -24.63 -5.44
CA ARG A 105 21.49 -23.55 -5.51
C ARG A 105 20.84 -22.17 -5.51
N ARG A 106 19.72 -22.00 -6.24
CA ARG A 106 18.96 -20.75 -6.28
C ARG A 106 18.41 -20.39 -4.90
N PHE A 107 17.85 -21.35 -4.17
CA PHE A 107 17.35 -21.12 -2.81
C PHE A 107 18.47 -20.73 -1.84
N ARG A 108 19.64 -21.39 -1.92
CA ARG A 108 20.81 -21.01 -1.10
C ARG A 108 21.24 -19.57 -1.35
N TRP A 109 21.35 -19.18 -2.61
CA TRP A 109 21.67 -17.79 -2.97
C TRP A 109 20.60 -16.81 -2.49
N ALA A 110 19.33 -17.13 -2.63
CA ALA A 110 18.23 -16.29 -2.17
C ALA A 110 18.28 -16.07 -0.65
N PHE A 111 18.40 -17.14 0.14
CA PHE A 111 18.51 -17.03 1.59
C PHE A 111 19.78 -16.30 2.03
N GLY A 112 20.90 -16.55 1.38
CA GLY A 112 22.17 -15.87 1.63
C GLY A 112 22.06 -14.36 1.35
N LEU A 113 21.50 -13.97 0.21
CA LEU A 113 21.29 -12.57 -0.15
C LEU A 113 20.33 -11.88 0.81
N ILE A 114 19.23 -12.52 1.20
CA ILE A 114 18.29 -11.96 2.19
C ILE A 114 19.02 -11.71 3.51
N ALA A 115 19.82 -12.67 4.01
CA ALA A 115 20.57 -12.51 5.25
C ALA A 115 21.58 -11.36 5.17
N VAL A 116 22.35 -11.27 4.07
CA VAL A 116 23.31 -10.19 3.84
C VAL A 116 22.58 -8.83 3.74
N CYS A 117 21.51 -8.74 2.99
CA CYS A 117 20.74 -7.47 2.88
C CYS A 117 20.16 -7.04 4.22
N LEU A 118 19.61 -7.96 5.02
CA LEU A 118 19.12 -7.64 6.36
C LEU A 118 20.25 -7.16 7.27
N LEU A 119 21.41 -7.80 7.22
CA LEU A 119 22.59 -7.37 7.96
C LEU A 119 23.04 -5.96 7.55
N VAL A 120 23.11 -5.69 6.26
CA VAL A 120 23.45 -4.36 5.72
C VAL A 120 22.46 -3.30 6.21
N ILE A 121 21.15 -3.59 6.18
CA ILE A 121 20.10 -2.66 6.65
C ILE A 121 20.27 -2.42 8.16
N ILE A 122 20.54 -3.43 8.97
CA ILE A 122 20.75 -3.28 10.42
C ILE A 122 22.02 -2.45 10.68
N VAL A 123 23.12 -2.73 10.00
CA VAL A 123 24.36 -1.95 10.12
C VAL A 123 24.13 -0.50 9.70
N PHE A 124 23.45 -0.28 8.59
CA PHE A 124 23.09 1.07 8.14
C PHE A 124 22.26 1.83 9.18
N ALA A 125 21.23 1.18 9.77
CA ALA A 125 20.42 1.78 10.82
C ALA A 125 21.25 2.16 12.05
N GLN A 126 22.21 1.30 12.44
CA GLN A 126 23.13 1.58 13.55
C GLN A 126 24.09 2.76 13.22
N GLN A 127 24.61 2.82 12.01
CA GLN A 127 25.46 3.93 11.54
C GLN A 127 24.71 5.28 11.53
N LEU A 128 23.41 5.28 11.20
CA LEU A 128 22.53 6.45 11.34
C LEU A 128 22.33 6.85 12.81
N GLY A 129 22.61 5.95 13.75
CA GLY A 129 22.43 6.16 15.18
C GLY A 129 21.09 5.73 15.74
N LEU A 130 20.30 4.96 14.96
CA LEU A 130 19.05 4.37 15.40
C LEU A 130 19.33 3.23 16.39
N SER A 131 18.57 3.15 17.47
CA SER A 131 18.71 2.04 18.42
C SER A 131 18.37 0.70 17.74
N LEU A 132 19.02 -0.39 18.17
CA LEU A 132 18.86 -1.71 17.53
C LEU A 132 17.39 -2.15 17.57
N TRP A 133 16.71 -2.01 18.69
CA TRP A 133 15.31 -2.41 18.83
C TRP A 133 14.39 -1.60 17.90
N ALA A 134 14.62 -0.28 17.79
CA ALA A 134 13.83 0.59 16.93
C ALA A 134 14.07 0.26 15.45
N GLY A 135 15.32 0.02 15.06
CA GLY A 135 15.69 -0.39 13.70
C GLY A 135 15.06 -1.73 13.31
N VAL A 136 15.19 -2.75 14.15
CA VAL A 136 14.61 -4.09 13.88
C VAL A 136 13.08 -4.01 13.81
N THR A 137 12.45 -3.27 14.71
CA THR A 137 10.99 -3.11 14.71
C THR A 137 10.51 -2.35 13.48
N PHE A 138 11.16 -1.24 13.15
CA PHE A 138 10.81 -0.42 11.99
C PHE A 138 10.88 -1.20 10.68
N PHE A 139 12.03 -1.82 10.39
CA PHE A 139 12.20 -2.59 9.17
C PHE A 139 11.39 -3.89 9.18
N GLY A 140 11.17 -4.50 10.35
CA GLY A 140 10.29 -5.66 10.50
C GLY A 140 8.84 -5.33 10.10
N ILE A 141 8.29 -4.22 10.59
CA ILE A 141 6.96 -3.74 10.20
C ILE A 141 6.95 -3.38 8.70
N TYR A 142 7.98 -2.68 8.21
CA TYR A 142 8.08 -2.30 6.81
C TYR A 142 8.03 -3.52 5.88
N PHE A 143 8.83 -4.56 6.14
CA PHE A 143 8.84 -5.77 5.31
C PHE A 143 7.54 -6.57 5.43
N LEU A 144 6.93 -6.62 6.61
CA LEU A 144 5.62 -7.24 6.77
C LEU A 144 4.58 -6.57 5.87
N LEU A 145 4.51 -5.24 5.90
CA LEU A 145 3.61 -4.47 5.04
C LEU A 145 3.95 -4.63 3.56
N ALA A 146 5.23 -4.56 3.20
CA ALA A 146 5.70 -4.73 1.82
C ALA A 146 5.29 -6.07 1.21
N ILE A 147 5.51 -7.17 1.94
CA ILE A 147 5.10 -8.53 1.52
C ILE A 147 3.58 -8.61 1.40
N THR A 148 2.85 -8.05 2.37
CA THR A 148 1.38 -8.08 2.39
C THR A 148 0.80 -7.34 1.19
N ILE A 149 1.27 -6.13 0.94
CA ILE A 149 0.83 -5.29 -0.18
C ILE A 149 1.13 -5.96 -1.52
N THR A 150 2.35 -6.51 -1.65
CA THR A 150 2.75 -7.25 -2.85
C THR A 150 1.83 -8.44 -3.11
N ARG A 151 1.50 -9.20 -2.07
CA ARG A 151 0.60 -10.35 -2.18
C ARG A 151 -0.82 -9.94 -2.54
N VAL A 152 -1.36 -8.92 -1.88
CA VAL A 152 -2.69 -8.38 -2.17
C VAL A 152 -2.78 -7.91 -3.62
N ARG A 153 -1.77 -7.18 -4.12
CA ARG A 153 -1.73 -6.73 -5.50
C ARG A 153 -1.62 -7.89 -6.49
N ALA A 154 -0.78 -8.88 -6.22
CA ALA A 154 -0.60 -10.04 -7.08
C ALA A 154 -1.84 -10.93 -7.18
N GLU A 155 -2.60 -11.10 -6.08
CA GLU A 155 -3.79 -11.95 -6.07
C GLU A 155 -5.04 -11.23 -6.58
N LEU A 156 -5.16 -9.94 -6.30
CA LEU A 156 -6.41 -9.21 -6.46
C LEU A 156 -6.36 -8.16 -7.57
N GLY A 157 -5.16 -7.82 -8.07
CA GLY A 157 -4.99 -6.82 -9.12
C GLY A 157 -5.44 -5.42 -8.68
N THR A 158 -5.30 -5.10 -7.39
CA THR A 158 -5.70 -3.80 -6.86
C THR A 158 -4.95 -2.68 -7.55
N PRO A 159 -5.64 -1.57 -7.93
CA PRO A 159 -4.97 -0.43 -8.49
C PRO A 159 -4.01 0.20 -7.48
N HIS A 160 -3.23 1.12 -7.98
CA HIS A 160 -2.21 1.85 -7.28
C HIS A 160 -2.75 2.61 -6.06
N GLU A 161 -2.15 2.43 -4.90
CA GLU A 161 -2.74 2.94 -3.67
C GLU A 161 -1.74 3.63 -2.74
N ILE A 162 -2.21 4.70 -2.11
CA ILE A 162 -1.53 5.35 -1.00
C ILE A 162 -2.18 4.86 0.29
N TYR A 163 -1.44 4.02 1.01
CA TYR A 163 -1.88 3.50 2.31
C TYR A 163 -1.47 4.47 3.42
N PHE A 164 -2.38 4.73 4.35
CA PHE A 164 -2.04 5.50 5.56
C PHE A 164 -1.30 4.68 6.62
N VAL A 165 -0.89 3.47 6.26
CA VAL A 165 -0.24 2.53 7.17
C VAL A 165 1.26 2.57 6.91
N ASN A 166 2.01 3.07 7.88
CA ASN A 166 3.46 3.12 7.83
C ASN A 166 4.07 2.75 9.18
N PRO A 167 5.31 2.27 9.21
CA PRO A 167 6.00 1.87 10.42
C PRO A 167 6.07 2.97 11.48
N ASN A 168 6.27 4.22 11.08
CA ASN A 168 6.37 5.37 11.98
C ASN A 168 5.13 5.48 12.88
N ARG A 169 3.95 5.55 12.25
CA ARG A 169 2.68 5.68 12.98
C ARG A 169 2.34 4.44 13.77
N MET A 170 2.65 3.25 13.24
CA MET A 170 2.44 2.00 13.97
C MET A 170 3.30 1.93 15.22
N MET A 171 4.58 2.29 15.14
CA MET A 171 5.47 2.29 16.29
C MET A 171 5.03 3.31 17.34
N THR A 172 4.66 4.53 16.93
CA THR A 172 4.19 5.56 17.88
C THR A 172 2.87 5.17 18.55
N ALA A 173 1.97 4.50 17.84
CA ALA A 173 0.74 3.97 18.43
C ALA A 173 0.98 2.81 19.42
N LEU A 174 1.89 1.88 19.09
CA LEU A 174 2.19 0.70 19.89
C LEU A 174 3.01 1.01 21.14
N PHE A 175 4.04 1.85 21.01
CA PHE A 175 5.01 2.08 22.09
C PHE A 175 4.80 3.43 22.78
N GLY A 176 4.14 4.40 22.13
CA GLY A 176 4.07 5.79 22.57
C GLY A 176 5.35 6.57 22.21
N THR A 177 5.23 7.85 21.99
CA THR A 177 6.37 8.70 21.60
C THR A 177 7.36 8.89 22.73
N GLN A 178 6.89 8.86 23.98
CA GLN A 178 7.73 9.00 25.16
C GLN A 178 8.74 7.84 25.32
N ASN A 179 8.32 6.62 25.01
CA ASN A 179 9.17 5.43 25.19
C ASN A 179 10.17 5.23 24.04
N ILE A 180 9.87 5.76 22.85
CA ILE A 180 10.78 5.66 21.70
C ILE A 180 11.98 6.63 21.90
N GLY A 181 11.75 7.79 22.48
CA GLY A 181 12.77 8.81 22.67
C GLY A 181 12.97 9.70 21.45
N THR A 182 13.40 10.94 21.68
CA THR A 182 13.49 12.00 20.65
C THR A 182 14.47 11.64 19.53
N ARG A 183 15.60 10.98 19.86
CA ARG A 183 16.60 10.58 18.87
C ARG A 183 16.03 9.58 17.87
N ASP A 184 15.46 8.49 18.36
CA ASP A 184 14.90 7.45 17.50
C ASP A 184 13.70 7.97 16.72
N LEU A 185 12.82 8.79 17.31
CA LEU A 185 11.71 9.44 16.62
C LEU A 185 12.19 10.31 15.45
N THR A 186 13.25 11.10 15.65
CA THR A 186 13.81 11.93 14.59
C THR A 186 14.36 11.09 13.45
N LEU A 187 15.10 10.03 13.76
CA LEU A 187 15.69 9.15 12.75
C LEU A 187 14.63 8.35 11.99
N ILE A 188 13.64 7.80 12.69
CA ILE A 188 12.50 7.12 12.06
C ILE A 188 11.76 8.08 11.13
N GLN A 189 11.58 9.35 11.56
CA GLN A 189 10.86 10.32 10.75
C GLN A 189 11.68 10.82 9.55
N THR A 190 13.00 10.83 9.65
CA THR A 190 13.87 11.05 8.50
C THR A 190 13.71 9.98 7.43
N LEU A 191 13.36 8.73 7.80
CA LEU A 191 13.09 7.64 6.88
C LEU A 191 11.67 7.68 6.26
N TYR A 192 10.85 8.67 6.61
CA TYR A 192 9.45 8.77 6.16
C TYR A 192 9.30 8.89 4.64
N TRP A 193 10.26 9.48 3.96
CA TRP A 193 10.21 9.73 2.51
C TRP A 193 10.01 8.46 1.67
N PHE A 194 10.51 7.30 2.09
CA PHE A 194 10.36 6.06 1.33
C PHE A 194 9.19 5.18 1.82
N ASN A 195 8.66 5.41 3.02
CA ASN A 195 7.61 4.57 3.59
C ASN A 195 6.25 5.27 3.77
N ARG A 196 6.14 6.54 3.35
CA ARG A 196 4.89 7.30 3.40
C ARG A 196 3.77 6.62 2.61
N GLY A 197 4.11 6.06 1.48
CA GLY A 197 3.20 5.30 0.63
C GLY A 197 3.96 4.20 -0.10
N TYR A 198 3.26 3.18 -0.52
CA TYR A 198 3.87 2.01 -1.17
C TYR A 198 3.72 2.03 -2.69
N ARG A 199 3.35 3.18 -3.25
CA ARG A 199 3.10 3.38 -4.67
C ARG A 199 4.31 3.06 -5.55
N SER A 200 5.49 3.52 -5.14
CA SER A 200 6.75 3.28 -5.84
C SER A 200 7.49 2.04 -5.34
N HIS A 201 6.83 1.20 -4.51
CA HIS A 201 7.48 0.02 -3.96
C HIS A 201 7.85 -0.96 -5.08
N PRO A 202 9.13 -1.38 -5.21
CA PRO A 202 9.60 -2.14 -6.36
C PRO A 202 9.09 -3.59 -6.39
N MET A 203 8.85 -4.22 -5.25
CA MET A 203 8.52 -5.64 -5.15
C MET A 203 7.28 -6.06 -5.96
N PRO A 204 6.13 -5.35 -5.93
CA PRO A 204 4.99 -5.69 -6.78
C PRO A 204 5.32 -5.61 -8.27
N ASN A 205 6.01 -4.54 -8.70
CA ASN A 205 6.36 -4.33 -10.10
C ASN A 205 7.34 -5.40 -10.61
N GLN A 206 8.30 -5.81 -9.76
CA GLN A 206 9.22 -6.90 -10.06
C GLN A 206 8.49 -8.25 -10.21
N LEU A 207 7.51 -8.52 -9.34
CA LEU A 207 6.71 -9.74 -9.42
C LEU A 207 5.84 -9.77 -10.69
N GLU A 208 5.25 -8.65 -11.07
CA GLU A 208 4.50 -8.50 -12.32
C GLU A 208 5.41 -8.70 -13.55
N ALA A 209 6.61 -8.12 -13.54
CA ALA A 209 7.60 -8.32 -14.60
C ALA A 209 8.00 -9.81 -14.72
N MET A 210 8.21 -10.50 -13.58
CA MET A 210 8.49 -11.94 -13.58
C MET A 210 7.33 -12.74 -14.17
N LYS A 211 6.08 -12.38 -13.84
CA LYS A 211 4.89 -13.05 -14.37
C LYS A 211 4.72 -12.84 -15.88
N MET A 212 4.96 -11.63 -16.36
CA MET A 212 4.94 -11.34 -17.81
C MET A 212 6.01 -12.15 -18.55
N PHE A 213 7.18 -12.33 -17.92
CA PHE A 213 8.29 -13.07 -18.52
C PHE A 213 8.09 -14.59 -18.53
N GLU A 214 7.22 -15.12 -17.68
CA GLU A 214 6.89 -16.56 -17.63
C GLU A 214 6.42 -17.11 -18.99
N SER A 215 5.79 -16.27 -19.81
CA SER A 215 5.34 -16.61 -21.15
C SER A 215 6.47 -16.75 -22.20
N TYR A 216 7.71 -16.37 -21.84
CA TYR A 216 8.87 -16.44 -22.74
C TYR A 216 9.87 -17.48 -22.24
N PRO A 217 10.29 -18.44 -23.07
CA PRO A 217 11.19 -19.53 -22.69
C PRO A 217 12.65 -19.08 -22.57
N LYS A 218 12.92 -17.93 -21.94
CA LYS A 218 14.26 -17.40 -21.74
C LYS A 218 14.71 -17.58 -20.30
N SER A 219 16.04 -17.59 -20.10
CA SER A 219 16.66 -17.82 -18.80
C SER A 219 16.20 -16.79 -17.74
N LEU A 220 15.68 -17.26 -16.62
CA LEU A 220 15.32 -16.45 -15.45
C LEU A 220 16.48 -15.58 -14.95
N ASN A 221 17.72 -16.08 -15.08
CA ASN A 221 18.91 -15.32 -14.69
C ASN A 221 19.08 -14.03 -15.52
N LYS A 222 18.71 -14.04 -16.80
CA LYS A 222 18.74 -12.83 -17.64
C LYS A 222 17.73 -11.79 -17.16
N LEU A 223 16.52 -12.24 -16.76
CA LEU A 223 15.51 -11.34 -16.21
C LEU A 223 15.98 -10.68 -14.92
N ILE A 224 16.58 -11.45 -13.99
CA ILE A 224 17.11 -10.91 -12.74
C ILE A 224 18.12 -9.80 -13.03
N TRP A 225 19.06 -10.02 -13.94
CA TRP A 225 20.04 -9.00 -14.33
C TRP A 225 19.37 -7.75 -14.95
N VAL A 226 18.38 -7.92 -15.81
CA VAL A 226 17.62 -6.80 -16.38
C VAL A 226 16.94 -5.99 -15.27
N VAL A 227 16.30 -6.65 -14.31
CA VAL A 227 15.65 -5.97 -13.17
C VAL A 227 16.67 -5.23 -12.31
N VAL A 228 17.82 -5.83 -12.01
CA VAL A 228 18.88 -5.18 -11.22
C VAL A 228 19.43 -3.95 -11.95
N VAL A 229 19.77 -4.08 -13.23
CA VAL A 229 20.29 -2.96 -14.05
C VAL A 229 19.24 -1.85 -14.16
N ALA A 230 17.99 -2.19 -14.44
CA ALA A 230 16.90 -1.22 -14.53
C ALA A 230 16.68 -0.48 -13.20
N THR A 231 16.77 -1.18 -12.07
CA THR A 231 16.63 -0.57 -10.74
C THR A 231 17.77 0.39 -10.45
N LEU A 232 19.01 0.00 -10.70
CA LEU A 232 20.20 0.85 -10.50
C LEU A 232 20.16 2.07 -11.42
N PHE A 233 19.87 1.87 -12.71
CA PHE A 233 19.74 2.97 -13.68
C PHE A 233 18.62 3.94 -13.26
N GLY A 234 17.45 3.42 -12.88
CA GLY A 234 16.33 4.23 -12.42
C GLY A 234 16.67 5.04 -11.17
N PHE A 235 17.39 4.45 -10.22
CA PHE A 235 17.87 5.15 -9.03
C PHE A 235 18.79 6.32 -9.38
N VAL A 236 19.84 6.07 -10.17
CA VAL A 236 20.79 7.11 -10.60
C VAL A 236 20.10 8.20 -11.40
N ALA A 237 19.24 7.83 -12.36
CA ALA A 237 18.49 8.79 -13.19
C ALA A 237 17.55 9.66 -12.33
N THR A 238 16.88 9.07 -11.34
CA THR A 238 16.00 9.80 -10.42
C THR A 238 16.77 10.77 -9.53
N CYS A 239 17.91 10.34 -8.97
CA CYS A 239 18.77 11.21 -8.19
C CYS A 239 19.28 12.38 -9.02
N TRP A 240 19.78 12.13 -10.23
CA TRP A 240 20.24 13.16 -11.14
C TRP A 240 19.13 14.15 -11.51
N ALA A 241 17.96 13.65 -11.92
CA ALA A 241 16.84 14.50 -12.30
C ALA A 241 16.36 15.38 -11.14
N ASN A 242 16.21 14.80 -9.94
CA ASN A 242 15.82 15.57 -8.76
C ASN A 242 16.81 16.67 -8.40
N LEU A 243 18.10 16.34 -8.38
CA LEU A 243 19.16 17.32 -8.09
C LEU A 243 19.20 18.40 -9.17
N HIS A 244 19.19 18.02 -10.46
CA HIS A 244 19.18 18.95 -11.56
C HIS A 244 18.05 19.97 -11.50
N VAL A 245 16.82 19.51 -11.29
CA VAL A 245 15.65 20.41 -11.18
C VAL A 245 15.78 21.29 -9.92
N THR A 246 16.18 20.72 -8.80
CA THR A 246 16.31 21.45 -7.53
C THR A 246 17.38 22.55 -7.62
N TYR A 247 18.55 22.25 -8.20
CA TYR A 247 19.61 23.26 -8.37
C TYR A 247 19.28 24.31 -9.42
N ARG A 248 18.52 23.96 -10.46
CA ARG A 248 18.14 24.90 -11.54
C ARG A 248 16.97 25.80 -11.15
N ALA A 249 15.96 25.28 -10.48
CA ALA A 249 14.72 25.98 -10.21
C ALA A 249 14.63 26.52 -8.78
N GLY A 250 15.46 26.04 -7.85
CA GLY A 250 15.37 26.29 -6.42
C GLY A 250 14.32 25.38 -5.77
N ALA A 251 14.66 24.81 -4.61
CA ALA A 251 13.78 23.89 -3.91
C ALA A 251 12.53 24.60 -3.35
N ASP A 252 12.71 25.81 -2.80
CA ASP A 252 11.67 26.55 -2.07
C ASP A 252 10.93 27.56 -2.95
N ALA A 253 11.59 28.07 -3.98
CA ALA A 253 11.04 29.16 -4.81
C ALA A 253 10.09 28.69 -5.92
N LYS A 254 10.35 27.53 -6.52
CA LYS A 254 9.61 27.03 -7.68
C LYS A 254 9.21 25.54 -7.60
N ALA A 255 9.74 24.76 -6.64
CA ALA A 255 9.30 23.40 -6.42
C ALA A 255 8.00 23.38 -5.63
N VAL A 256 6.93 23.88 -6.22
CA VAL A 256 5.61 23.95 -5.61
C VAL A 256 5.02 22.55 -5.44
N GLY A 257 4.47 22.26 -4.29
CA GLY A 257 3.59 21.13 -4.05
C GLY A 257 4.17 20.01 -3.21
N PHE A 258 4.26 18.80 -3.76
CA PHE A 258 4.49 17.58 -2.99
C PHE A 258 5.79 17.57 -2.15
N LYS A 259 6.89 18.18 -2.60
CA LYS A 259 8.17 18.17 -1.87
C LYS A 259 8.08 18.96 -0.56
N ASP A 260 7.56 20.19 -0.61
CA ASP A 260 7.41 21.04 0.56
C ASP A 260 6.41 20.45 1.54
N TRP A 261 5.27 20.00 1.00
CA TRP A 261 4.22 19.39 1.79
C TRP A 261 4.68 18.10 2.49
N LEU A 262 5.48 17.26 1.84
CA LEU A 262 6.04 16.05 2.44
C LEU A 262 6.98 16.36 3.62
N GLY A 263 7.83 17.36 3.47
CA GLY A 263 8.71 17.83 4.53
C GLY A 263 7.90 18.39 5.71
N TRP A 264 6.92 19.24 5.40
CA TRP A 264 6.05 19.82 6.42
C TRP A 264 5.23 18.75 7.15
N GLU A 265 4.65 17.78 6.45
CA GLU A 265 3.91 16.65 7.05
C GLU A 265 4.83 15.86 8.00
N SER A 266 6.01 15.47 7.52
CA SER A 266 6.97 14.66 8.27
C SER A 266 7.43 15.36 9.55
N PHE A 267 7.99 16.56 9.40
CA PHE A 267 8.57 17.28 10.53
C PHE A 267 7.52 17.96 11.40
N GLY A 268 6.33 18.25 10.87
CA GLY A 268 5.20 18.71 11.67
C GLY A 268 4.74 17.62 12.67
N TRP A 269 4.68 16.36 12.24
CA TRP A 269 4.40 15.26 13.19
C TRP A 269 5.51 15.12 14.22
N LEU A 270 6.77 15.20 13.80
CA LEU A 270 7.90 15.11 14.72
C LEU A 270 7.84 16.20 15.79
N THR A 271 7.58 17.44 15.37
CA THR A 271 7.43 18.59 16.29
C THR A 271 6.33 18.34 17.31
N ASN A 272 5.17 17.85 16.87
CA ASN A 272 4.09 17.52 17.76
C ASN A 272 4.47 16.39 18.75
N TRP A 273 5.16 15.35 18.28
CA TRP A 273 5.61 14.24 19.13
C TRP A 273 6.66 14.62 20.17
N ILE A 274 7.51 15.60 19.84
CA ILE A 274 8.54 16.11 20.76
C ILE A 274 7.94 17.07 21.78
N ASN A 275 7.07 17.99 21.32
CA ASN A 275 6.48 19.02 22.19
C ASN A 275 5.38 18.45 23.11
N ALA A 276 4.66 17.44 22.68
CA ALA A 276 3.62 16.77 23.43
C ALA A 276 3.85 15.25 23.44
N PRO A 277 4.86 14.74 24.17
CA PRO A 277 5.15 13.32 24.20
C PRO A 277 4.01 12.55 24.88
N VAL A 278 3.51 11.56 24.18
CA VAL A 278 2.37 10.75 24.60
C VAL A 278 2.87 9.38 25.08
N LYS A 279 2.32 8.93 26.20
CA LYS A 279 2.47 7.54 26.64
C LYS A 279 1.67 6.61 25.71
N ARG A 280 1.92 5.33 25.83
CA ARG A 280 1.14 4.30 25.14
C ARG A 280 -0.35 4.50 25.40
N GLU A 281 -1.13 4.70 24.33
CA GLU A 281 -2.58 4.90 24.40
C GLU A 281 -3.30 3.57 24.16
N SER A 282 -3.95 3.06 25.20
CA SER A 282 -4.73 1.81 25.12
C SER A 282 -5.87 1.88 24.10
N THR A 283 -6.48 3.05 23.90
CA THR A 283 -7.55 3.28 22.95
C THR A 283 -7.08 3.02 21.50
N ARG A 284 -5.96 3.59 21.09
CA ARG A 284 -5.40 3.37 19.74
C ARG A 284 -5.05 1.92 19.49
N ILE A 285 -4.46 1.26 20.49
CA ILE A 285 -4.14 -0.17 20.43
C ILE A 285 -5.42 -0.99 20.34
N GLY A 286 -6.46 -0.63 21.10
CA GLY A 286 -7.77 -1.28 21.01
C GLY A 286 -8.36 -1.25 19.60
N TYR A 287 -8.30 -0.11 18.92
CA TYR A 287 -8.74 -0.01 17.53
C TYR A 287 -7.85 -0.78 16.54
N MET A 288 -6.54 -0.84 16.78
CA MET A 288 -5.62 -1.67 15.98
C MET A 288 -5.95 -3.16 16.14
N VAL A 289 -6.15 -3.62 17.37
CA VAL A 289 -6.56 -4.99 17.70
C VAL A 289 -7.95 -5.29 17.12
N GLY A 290 -8.88 -4.34 17.19
CA GLY A 290 -10.19 -4.44 16.55
C GLY A 290 -10.10 -4.66 15.04
N GLY A 291 -9.31 -3.84 14.35
CA GLY A 291 -9.07 -3.99 12.91
C GLY A 291 -8.43 -5.33 12.54
N PHE A 292 -7.51 -5.82 13.38
CA PHE A 292 -6.90 -7.14 13.23
C PHE A 292 -7.96 -8.26 13.31
N PHE A 293 -8.77 -8.27 14.34
CA PHE A 293 -9.79 -9.30 14.52
C PHE A 293 -10.91 -9.23 13.49
N ILE A 294 -11.27 -8.05 12.99
CA ILE A 294 -12.22 -7.92 11.87
C ILE A 294 -11.71 -8.69 10.65
N VAL A 295 -10.45 -8.52 10.27
CA VAL A 295 -9.86 -9.23 9.13
C VAL A 295 -9.81 -10.75 9.37
N VAL A 296 -9.43 -11.18 10.56
CA VAL A 296 -9.43 -12.61 10.93
C VAL A 296 -10.84 -13.18 10.83
N PHE A 297 -11.83 -12.47 11.37
CA PHE A 297 -13.25 -12.85 11.28
C PHE A 297 -13.71 -12.97 9.83
N LEU A 298 -13.47 -11.95 9.00
CA LEU A 298 -13.84 -11.98 7.58
C LEU A 298 -13.18 -13.16 6.85
N ARG A 299 -11.93 -13.46 7.18
CA ARG A 299 -11.21 -14.61 6.61
C ARG A 299 -11.83 -15.94 7.03
N LEU A 300 -12.21 -16.09 8.29
CA LEU A 300 -12.87 -17.28 8.81
C LEU A 300 -14.25 -17.45 8.16
N MET A 301 -15.06 -16.40 8.08
CA MET A 301 -16.37 -16.44 7.42
C MET A 301 -16.27 -16.88 5.97
N ARG A 302 -15.29 -16.36 5.23
CA ARG A 302 -15.05 -16.75 3.85
C ARG A 302 -14.62 -18.21 3.68
N ASN A 303 -13.93 -18.78 4.67
CA ASN A 303 -13.54 -20.19 4.63
C ASN A 303 -14.71 -21.13 4.96
N VAL A 304 -15.66 -20.67 5.79
CA VAL A 304 -16.80 -21.47 6.25
C VAL A 304 -17.99 -21.34 5.30
N PHE A 305 -18.26 -20.13 4.82
CA PHE A 305 -19.45 -19.83 4.01
C PHE A 305 -19.07 -19.43 2.59
N LEU A 306 -19.44 -20.26 1.59
CA LEU A 306 -19.19 -20.00 0.16
C LEU A 306 -19.95 -18.78 -0.35
N TRP A 307 -21.11 -18.45 0.25
CA TRP A 307 -21.92 -17.29 -0.14
C TRP A 307 -21.46 -15.96 0.45
N TRP A 308 -20.43 -15.99 1.33
CA TRP A 308 -19.97 -14.79 2.02
C TRP A 308 -19.36 -13.77 1.06
N PRO A 309 -19.97 -12.56 0.90
CA PRO A 309 -19.58 -11.63 -0.14
C PRO A 309 -18.41 -10.70 0.27
N LEU A 310 -18.06 -10.66 1.57
CA LEU A 310 -17.10 -9.69 2.08
C LEU A 310 -15.68 -10.25 2.04
N HIS A 311 -14.81 -9.53 1.33
CA HIS A 311 -13.40 -9.87 1.20
C HIS A 311 -12.56 -9.18 2.29
N PRO A 312 -11.68 -9.89 3.04
CA PRO A 312 -10.90 -9.29 4.12
C PRO A 312 -9.98 -8.16 3.65
N ALA A 313 -9.37 -8.27 2.45
CA ALA A 313 -8.57 -7.19 1.88
C ALA A 313 -9.41 -5.95 1.56
N GLY A 314 -10.70 -6.08 1.23
CA GLY A 314 -11.58 -4.94 0.98
C GLY A 314 -11.73 -4.03 2.20
N TYR A 315 -11.78 -4.59 3.41
CA TYR A 315 -11.77 -3.80 4.64
C TYR A 315 -10.47 -3.02 4.83
N ALA A 316 -9.32 -3.68 4.62
CA ALA A 316 -8.02 -3.02 4.73
C ALA A 316 -7.82 -1.91 3.69
N LEU A 317 -8.32 -2.12 2.46
CA LEU A 317 -8.27 -1.16 1.35
C LEU A 317 -9.24 0.01 1.55
N ALA A 318 -10.41 -0.22 2.12
CA ALA A 318 -11.43 0.81 2.35
C ALA A 318 -10.96 1.97 3.23
N VAL A 319 -9.90 1.78 4.01
CA VAL A 319 -9.30 2.80 4.88
C VAL A 319 -8.13 3.53 4.19
N SER A 320 -7.79 3.18 2.95
CA SER A 320 -6.73 3.88 2.20
C SER A 320 -7.20 5.25 1.71
N TYR A 321 -6.24 6.20 1.57
CA TYR A 321 -6.52 7.51 0.97
C TYR A 321 -7.02 7.40 -0.48
N ALA A 322 -6.50 6.44 -1.22
CA ALA A 322 -6.94 6.20 -2.59
C ALA A 322 -8.42 5.83 -2.66
N MET A 323 -8.95 5.10 -1.66
CA MET A 323 -10.34 4.71 -1.66
C MET A 323 -11.29 5.89 -1.49
N ASP A 324 -10.88 7.00 -0.88
CA ASP A 324 -11.69 8.22 -0.85
C ASP A 324 -12.02 8.71 -2.26
N TYR A 325 -11.12 8.53 -3.23
CA TYR A 325 -11.33 8.91 -4.63
C TYR A 325 -11.93 7.78 -5.48
N PHE A 326 -11.61 6.52 -5.18
CA PHE A 326 -11.96 5.39 -6.06
C PHE A 326 -13.17 4.59 -5.62
N TRP A 327 -13.75 4.83 -4.44
CA TRP A 327 -14.88 4.04 -3.96
C TRP A 327 -16.03 3.98 -4.95
N PHE A 328 -16.33 5.11 -5.61
CA PHE A 328 -17.42 5.20 -6.58
C PHE A 328 -17.07 4.49 -7.89
N ASN A 329 -15.81 4.50 -8.30
CA ASN A 329 -15.33 3.72 -9.44
C ASN A 329 -15.47 2.21 -9.19
N PHE A 330 -15.16 1.75 -7.97
CA PHE A 330 -15.41 0.36 -7.57
C PHE A 330 -16.89 0.01 -7.55
N PHE A 331 -17.74 0.91 -7.09
CA PHE A 331 -19.19 0.74 -7.12
C PHE A 331 -19.72 0.60 -8.55
N ILE A 332 -19.34 1.51 -9.45
CA ILE A 332 -19.73 1.44 -10.88
C ILE A 332 -19.26 0.14 -11.51
N ALA A 333 -17.99 -0.21 -11.32
CA ALA A 333 -17.41 -1.43 -11.86
C ALA A 333 -18.14 -2.69 -11.34
N TRP A 334 -18.48 -2.71 -10.06
CA TRP A 334 -19.24 -3.80 -9.43
C TRP A 334 -20.64 -3.93 -10.04
N VAL A 335 -21.37 -2.84 -10.19
CA VAL A 335 -22.71 -2.85 -10.80
C VAL A 335 -22.63 -3.37 -12.23
N ILE A 336 -21.75 -2.80 -13.06
CA ILE A 336 -21.63 -3.18 -14.48
C ILE A 336 -21.20 -4.64 -14.61
N LYS A 337 -20.14 -5.05 -13.91
CA LYS A 337 -19.64 -6.43 -13.96
C LYS A 337 -20.67 -7.42 -13.43
N GLY A 338 -21.38 -7.08 -12.35
CA GLY A 338 -22.44 -7.91 -11.79
C GLY A 338 -23.58 -8.11 -12.77
N LEU A 339 -24.04 -7.05 -13.45
CA LEU A 339 -25.08 -7.12 -14.47
C LEU A 339 -24.63 -7.93 -15.70
N LEU A 340 -23.42 -7.69 -16.19
CA LEU A 340 -22.86 -8.43 -17.33
C LEU A 340 -22.79 -9.93 -17.05
N ILE A 341 -22.28 -10.33 -15.88
CA ILE A 341 -22.17 -11.74 -15.51
C ILE A 341 -23.54 -12.36 -15.29
N ARG A 342 -24.47 -11.64 -14.64
CA ARG A 342 -25.79 -12.17 -14.31
C ARG A 342 -26.67 -12.40 -15.55
N TYR A 343 -26.65 -11.49 -16.50
CA TYR A 343 -27.54 -11.54 -17.67
C TYR A 343 -26.87 -12.06 -18.94
N GLY A 344 -25.57 -11.83 -19.10
CA GLY A 344 -24.83 -12.22 -20.32
C GLY A 344 -23.76 -13.30 -20.10
N GLY A 345 -23.55 -13.71 -18.84
CA GLY A 345 -22.53 -14.71 -18.48
C GLY A 345 -21.11 -14.29 -18.83
N MET A 346 -20.20 -15.26 -18.86
CA MET A 346 -18.77 -15.02 -19.17
C MET A 346 -18.55 -14.51 -20.60
N ARG A 347 -19.47 -14.80 -21.53
CA ARG A 347 -19.37 -14.29 -22.92
C ARG A 347 -19.50 -12.77 -22.96
N ALA A 348 -20.50 -12.21 -22.28
CA ALA A 348 -20.68 -10.76 -22.20
C ALA A 348 -19.52 -10.08 -21.46
N HIS A 349 -19.03 -10.71 -20.38
CA HIS A 349 -17.86 -10.23 -19.67
C HIS A 349 -16.64 -10.13 -20.62
N ASN A 350 -16.33 -11.17 -21.39
CA ASN A 350 -15.18 -11.19 -22.29
C ASN A 350 -15.32 -10.17 -23.44
N ILE A 351 -16.54 -9.93 -23.94
CA ILE A 351 -16.82 -8.90 -24.94
C ILE A 351 -16.59 -7.49 -24.35
N ALA A 352 -16.87 -7.29 -23.06
CA ALA A 352 -16.68 -6.00 -22.39
C ALA A 352 -15.22 -5.69 -22.06
N VAL A 353 -14.35 -6.70 -21.92
CA VAL A 353 -12.92 -6.52 -21.58
C VAL A 353 -12.20 -5.47 -22.45
N PRO A 354 -12.28 -5.49 -23.78
CA PRO A 354 -11.62 -4.48 -24.64
C PRO A 354 -12.08 -3.05 -24.37
N PHE A 355 -13.38 -2.86 -24.03
CA PHE A 355 -13.92 -1.55 -23.68
C PHE A 355 -13.24 -0.99 -22.41
N PHE A 356 -13.11 -1.80 -21.35
CA PHE A 356 -12.46 -1.36 -20.12
C PHE A 356 -10.96 -1.17 -20.25
N LEU A 357 -10.30 -1.97 -21.10
CA LEU A 357 -8.90 -1.72 -21.50
C LEU A 357 -8.78 -0.38 -22.25
N GLY A 358 -9.75 -0.09 -23.13
CA GLY A 358 -9.83 1.19 -23.84
C GLY A 358 -9.98 2.38 -22.90
N LEU A 359 -10.79 2.27 -21.81
CA LEU A 359 -10.91 3.32 -20.81
C LEU A 359 -9.58 3.61 -20.12
N ILE A 360 -8.82 2.55 -19.75
CA ILE A 360 -7.49 2.70 -19.13
C ILE A 360 -6.53 3.38 -20.10
N LEU A 361 -6.40 2.83 -21.32
CA LEU A 361 -5.46 3.32 -22.31
C LEU A 361 -5.79 4.75 -22.74
N GLY A 362 -7.07 5.05 -22.95
CA GLY A 362 -7.54 6.38 -23.35
C GLY A 362 -7.20 7.45 -22.34
N ASP A 363 -7.48 7.21 -21.06
CA ASP A 363 -7.23 8.17 -19.99
C ASP A 363 -5.72 8.43 -19.83
N TYR A 364 -4.89 7.36 -19.79
CA TYR A 364 -3.43 7.51 -19.71
C TYR A 364 -2.83 8.19 -20.95
N THR A 365 -3.34 7.89 -22.15
CA THR A 365 -2.87 8.53 -23.38
C THR A 365 -3.20 10.02 -23.39
N MET A 366 -4.45 10.38 -23.06
CA MET A 366 -4.86 11.79 -23.02
C MET A 366 -4.10 12.56 -21.93
N GLY A 367 -3.91 11.99 -20.76
CA GLY A 367 -3.14 12.63 -19.70
C GLY A 367 -1.66 12.80 -20.06
N SER A 368 -1.07 11.84 -20.76
CA SER A 368 0.30 11.96 -21.28
C SER A 368 0.41 13.08 -22.31
N LEU A 369 -0.54 13.18 -23.24
CA LEU A 369 -0.60 14.27 -24.22
C LEU A 369 -0.71 15.64 -23.55
N TRP A 370 -1.62 15.80 -22.58
CA TRP A 370 -1.74 17.03 -21.82
C TRP A 370 -0.47 17.38 -21.04
N SER A 371 0.20 16.39 -20.45
CA SER A 371 1.47 16.61 -19.74
C SER A 371 2.58 17.09 -20.66
N ILE A 372 2.67 16.53 -21.87
CA ILE A 372 3.64 16.95 -22.90
C ILE A 372 3.33 18.38 -23.38
N LEU A 373 2.06 18.65 -23.71
CA LEU A 373 1.63 19.98 -24.14
C LEU A 373 1.91 21.04 -23.07
N GLY A 374 1.62 20.73 -21.80
CA GLY A 374 1.92 21.62 -20.68
C GLY A 374 3.40 21.95 -20.57
N ALA A 375 4.26 20.95 -20.73
CA ALA A 375 5.71 21.14 -20.70
C ALA A 375 6.24 21.97 -21.89
N VAL A 376 5.66 21.77 -23.08
CA VAL A 376 6.05 22.52 -24.30
C VAL A 376 5.55 23.96 -24.28
N MET A 377 4.34 24.18 -23.78
CA MET A 377 3.70 25.52 -23.77
C MET A 377 3.97 26.32 -22.48
N ASP A 378 4.66 25.73 -21.51
CA ASP A 378 4.92 26.30 -20.17
C ASP A 378 3.64 26.77 -19.46
N VAL A 379 2.56 25.97 -19.58
CA VAL A 379 1.25 26.24 -18.96
C VAL A 379 0.83 25.07 -18.09
N GLN A 380 0.09 25.36 -17.01
CA GLN A 380 -0.56 24.32 -16.23
C GLN A 380 -1.72 23.72 -17.05
N THR A 381 -1.62 22.43 -17.32
CA THR A 381 -2.63 21.65 -18.01
C THR A 381 -3.31 20.66 -17.08
N TYR A 382 -4.29 19.93 -17.62
CA TYR A 382 -4.97 18.86 -16.92
C TYR A 382 -3.97 17.86 -16.33
N LYS A 383 -4.10 17.56 -15.04
CA LYS A 383 -3.32 16.52 -14.37
C LYS A 383 -4.22 15.31 -14.17
N ILE A 384 -3.79 14.15 -14.65
CA ILE A 384 -4.39 12.90 -14.21
C ILE A 384 -4.16 12.80 -12.71
N TYR A 385 -5.23 12.55 -11.95
CA TYR A 385 -5.10 12.29 -10.53
C TYR A 385 -4.39 10.95 -10.33
N ILE A 386 -3.15 11.00 -9.90
CA ILE A 386 -2.39 9.86 -9.44
C ILE A 386 -1.57 10.28 -8.22
#